data_7828aa7d1d7ac4e93e19f501d304e586
#
_entry.id   7828aa7d1d7ac4e93e19f501d304e586
#
_cell.length_a   1.000
_cell.length_b   1.000
_cell.length_c   1.000
_cell.angle_alpha   90.00
_cell.angle_beta   90.00
_cell.angle_gamma   90.00
#
_symmetry.space_group_name_H-M   'P 1'
#
loop_
_entity.id
_entity.type
_entity.pdbx_description
1 polymer ?
#
loop_
_entity_poly.entity_id
_entity_poly.type
_entity_poly.pdbx_seq_one_letter_code
_entity_poly.pdbx_strand_id
1 'polypeptide(L)' 'MEKKIAVIGLGYVGLPLAVEFAKKYPTIGFDINTNRVNELMTGHDQTLEVEDADLKKEIVSDLMTAESNGKGLYCTTDL' A
#
# COMPACT_ATOMS: atom_id res chain seq x y z
N MET A 1 -22.00 -1.06 1.46
CA MET A 1 -21.23 -0.48 0.35
C MET A 1 -19.75 -0.56 0.63
N GLU A 2 -19.00 -1.14 -0.28
CA GLU A 2 -17.57 -1.27 -0.12
C GLU A 2 -16.85 0.02 -0.46
N LYS A 3 -15.84 0.36 0.33
CA LYS A 3 -14.99 1.51 0.06
C LYS A 3 -13.65 1.03 -0.44
N LYS A 4 -13.13 1.71 -1.44
CA LYS A 4 -11.77 1.52 -1.93
C LYS A 4 -11.08 2.86 -1.81
N ILE A 5 -9.83 2.81 -1.38
CA ILE A 5 -9.04 4.02 -1.16
C ILE A 5 -7.89 4.03 -2.16
N ALA A 6 -7.60 5.16 -2.74
CA ALA A 6 -6.42 5.34 -3.59
C ALA A 6 -5.56 6.45 -2.98
N VAL A 7 -4.28 6.15 -2.80
CA VAL A 7 -3.32 7.12 -2.29
C VAL A 7 -2.29 7.36 -3.40
N ILE A 8 -2.19 8.61 -3.82
CA ILE A 8 -1.28 9.00 -4.90
C ILE A 8 -0.03 9.60 -4.28
N GLY A 9 1.10 8.95 -4.54
CA GLY A 9 2.38 9.33 -3.95
C GLY A 9 2.65 8.57 -2.67
N LEU A 10 3.69 7.73 -2.68
CA LEU A 10 4.02 6.85 -1.56
C LEU A 10 5.33 7.28 -0.88
N GLY A 11 5.45 8.59 -0.67
CA GLY A 11 6.58 9.17 0.05
C GLY A 11 6.32 9.22 1.55
N TYR A 12 6.94 10.20 2.22
CA TYR A 12 6.93 10.31 3.68
C TYR A 12 5.53 10.47 4.27
N VAL A 13 4.63 11.12 3.55
CA VAL A 13 3.27 11.36 4.03
C VAL A 13 2.32 10.29 3.48
N GLY A 14 2.44 9.99 2.20
CA GLY A 14 1.49 9.09 1.54
C GLY A 14 1.57 7.66 2.01
N LEU A 15 2.78 7.12 2.24
CA LEU A 15 2.92 5.73 2.63
C LEU A 15 2.30 5.44 4.01
N PRO A 16 2.62 6.20 5.06
CA PRO A 16 1.99 5.94 6.37
C PRO A 16 0.47 6.03 6.28
N LEU A 17 -0.04 6.99 5.52
CA LEU A 17 -1.47 7.15 5.33
C LEU A 17 -2.08 5.95 4.62
N ALA A 18 -1.42 5.47 3.55
CA ALA A 18 -1.89 4.31 2.81
C ALA A 18 -1.95 3.07 3.69
N VAL A 19 -0.93 2.85 4.53
CA VAL A 19 -0.91 1.71 5.44
C VAL A 19 -2.06 1.80 6.46
N GLU A 20 -2.34 2.99 6.98
CA GLU A 20 -3.45 3.16 7.92
C GLU A 20 -4.80 2.85 7.29
N PHE A 21 -5.04 3.33 6.07
CA PHE A 21 -6.27 2.99 5.35
C PHE A 21 -6.33 1.49 5.03
N ALA A 22 -5.19 0.90 4.69
CA ALA A 22 -5.14 -0.52 4.32
C ALA A 22 -5.50 -1.46 5.46
N LYS A 23 -5.40 -1.00 6.68
CA LYS A 23 -5.82 -1.78 7.85
C LYS A 23 -7.32 -2.00 7.88
N LYS A 24 -8.09 -1.16 7.19
CA LYS A 24 -9.55 -1.16 7.25
C LYS A 24 -10.22 -1.30 5.89
N TYR A 25 -9.55 -0.93 4.80
CA TYR A 25 -10.15 -0.88 3.47
C TYR A 25 -9.19 -1.40 2.41
N PRO A 26 -9.72 -1.94 1.30
CA PRO A 26 -8.86 -2.20 0.14
C PRO A 26 -8.26 -0.87 -0.33
N THR A 27 -6.94 -0.81 -0.42
CA THR A 27 -6.22 0.43 -0.69
C THR A 27 -5.25 0.21 -1.84
N ILE A 28 -5.26 1.13 -2.81
CA ILE A 28 -4.29 1.16 -3.89
C ILE A 28 -3.31 2.28 -3.58
N GLY A 29 -2.03 1.96 -3.54
CA GLY A 29 -0.97 2.96 -3.44
C GLY A 29 -0.32 3.13 -4.79
N PHE A 30 -0.35 4.33 -5.33
CA PHE A 30 0.24 4.64 -6.64
C PHE A 30 1.48 5.50 -6.47
N ASP A 31 2.55 5.14 -7.18
CA ASP A 31 3.72 6.00 -7.29
C ASP A 31 4.34 5.78 -8.67
N ILE A 32 4.83 6.85 -9.30
CA ILE A 32 5.46 6.75 -10.62
C ILE A 32 6.86 6.12 -10.53
N ASN A 33 7.43 6.06 -9.34
CA ASN A 33 8.76 5.51 -9.12
C ASN A 33 8.68 3.99 -8.99
N THR A 34 9.12 3.29 -10.03
CA THR A 34 9.09 1.82 -10.07
C THR A 34 9.90 1.21 -8.92
N ASN A 35 11.06 1.78 -8.62
CA ASN A 35 11.91 1.27 -7.53
C ASN A 35 11.20 1.37 -6.19
N ARG A 36 10.49 2.48 -5.97
CA ARG A 36 9.72 2.67 -4.74
C ARG A 36 8.62 1.63 -4.60
N VAL A 37 7.87 1.39 -5.67
CA VAL A 37 6.79 0.39 -5.66
C VAL A 37 7.36 -1.01 -5.42
N ASN A 38 8.44 -1.38 -6.11
CA ASN A 38 9.06 -2.69 -5.94
C ASN A 38 9.56 -2.88 -4.51
N GLU A 39 10.18 -1.85 -3.95
CA GLU A 39 10.63 -1.86 -2.57
C GLU A 39 9.49 -2.15 -1.60
N LEU A 40 8.39 -1.41 -1.74
CA LEU A 40 7.24 -1.55 -0.84
C LEU A 40 6.57 -2.91 -0.99
N MET A 41 6.53 -3.46 -2.19
CA MET A 41 5.94 -4.77 -2.42
C MET A 41 6.74 -5.90 -1.78
N THR A 42 8.01 -5.67 -1.45
CA THR A 42 8.79 -6.63 -0.66
C THR A 42 8.50 -6.54 0.83
N GLY A 43 7.71 -5.55 1.25
CA GLY A 43 7.39 -5.36 2.66
C GLY A 43 8.41 -4.52 3.41
N HIS A 44 9.17 -3.69 2.70
CA HIS A 44 10.20 -2.85 3.31
C HIS A 44 10.07 -1.41 2.84
N ASP A 45 10.22 -0.47 3.77
CA ASP A 45 10.25 0.96 3.51
C ASP A 45 11.60 1.52 3.94
N GLN A 46 12.48 1.81 2.99
CA GLN A 46 13.82 2.31 3.31
C GLN A 46 13.80 3.71 3.94
N THR A 47 12.70 4.44 3.82
CA THR A 47 12.57 5.74 4.50
C THR A 47 12.25 5.59 5.98
N LEU A 48 11.92 4.37 6.42
CA LEU A 48 11.63 4.02 7.81
C LEU A 48 10.46 4.78 8.42
N GLU A 49 9.54 5.25 7.58
CA GLU A 49 8.30 5.86 8.05
C GLU A 49 7.31 4.80 8.53
N VAL A 50 7.42 3.58 7.98
CA VAL A 50 6.59 2.44 8.35
C VAL A 50 7.52 1.27 8.64
N GLU A 51 7.28 0.58 9.75
CA GLU A 51 8.08 -0.58 10.10
C GLU A 51 7.76 -1.76 9.17
N ASP A 52 8.75 -2.61 8.91
CA ASP A 52 8.60 -3.77 8.03
C ASP A 52 7.42 -4.65 8.46
N ALA A 53 7.29 -4.90 9.74
CA ALA A 53 6.22 -5.76 10.25
C ALA A 53 4.84 -5.18 9.92
N ASP A 54 4.66 -3.87 10.07
CA ASP A 54 3.40 -3.22 9.76
C ASP A 54 3.11 -3.24 8.27
N LEU A 55 4.13 -2.99 7.45
CA LEU A 55 3.96 -2.97 6.00
C LEU A 55 3.66 -4.37 5.47
N LYS A 56 4.43 -5.37 5.88
CA LYS A 56 4.22 -6.76 5.45
C LYS A 56 2.84 -7.28 5.78
N LYS A 57 2.29 -6.84 6.89
CA LYS A 57 0.98 -7.26 7.35
C LYS A 57 -0.13 -6.81 6.39
N GLU A 58 0.04 -5.64 5.77
CA GLU A 58 -1.00 -5.06 4.92
C GLU A 58 -0.75 -5.25 3.42
N ILE A 59 0.49 -5.48 2.99
CA ILE A 59 0.81 -5.62 1.57
C ILE A 59 0.14 -6.86 0.99
N VAL A 60 -0.50 -6.70 -0.17
CA VAL A 60 -1.08 -7.80 -0.93
C VAL A 60 -0.55 -7.76 -2.36
N SER A 61 -0.54 -8.91 -3.02
CA SER A 61 0.06 -9.05 -4.35
C SER A 61 -0.79 -8.47 -5.48
N ASP A 62 -2.09 -8.29 -5.25
CA ASP A 62 -2.98 -7.71 -6.24
C ASP A 62 -4.21 -7.10 -5.56
N LEU A 63 -4.94 -6.29 -6.34
CA LEU A 63 -6.10 -5.60 -5.81
C LEU A 63 -7.25 -6.56 -5.50
N MET A 64 -7.38 -7.63 -6.25
CA MET A 64 -8.43 -8.62 -6.01
C MET A 64 -8.29 -9.24 -4.62
N THR A 65 -7.06 -9.51 -4.19
CA THR A 65 -6.81 -10.04 -2.85
C THR A 65 -7.26 -9.05 -1.78
N ALA A 66 -6.93 -7.76 -1.97
CA ALA A 66 -7.37 -6.73 -1.03
C ALA A 66 -8.89 -6.65 -0.98
N GLU A 67 -9.54 -6.71 -2.13
CA GLU A 67 -11.00 -6.65 -2.19
C GLU A 67 -11.65 -7.86 -1.51
N SER A 68 -11.09 -9.05 -1.74
CA SER A 68 -11.60 -10.28 -1.11
C SER A 68 -11.45 -10.25 0.41
N ASN A 69 -10.35 -9.70 0.90
CA ASN A 69 -10.09 -9.62 2.33
C ASN A 69 -10.80 -8.44 3.00
N GLY A 70 -11.27 -7.47 2.21
CA GLY A 70 -11.87 -6.25 2.71
C GLY A 70 -10.85 -5.25 3.24
N LYS A 71 -9.57 -5.51 3.02
CA LYS A 71 -8.47 -4.65 3.46
C LYS A 71 -7.18 -5.07 2.75
N GLY A 72 -6.15 -4.25 2.86
CA GLY A 72 -4.84 -4.54 2.30
C GLY A 72 -4.36 -3.43 1.38
N LEU A 73 -3.05 -3.40 1.15
CA LEU A 73 -2.40 -2.39 0.33
C LEU A 73 -1.77 -3.02 -0.90
N TYR A 74 -2.25 -2.61 -2.06
CA TYR A 74 -1.65 -2.97 -3.33
C TYR A 74 -0.94 -1.75 -3.90
N CYS A 75 0.38 -1.85 -4.08
CA CYS A 75 1.19 -0.76 -4.63
C CYS A 75 1.44 -0.99 -6.12
N THR A 76 1.32 0.07 -6.91
CA THR A 76 1.47 -0.03 -8.36
C THR A 76 2.00 1.27 -8.95
N THR A 77 2.62 1.16 -10.13
CA THR A 77 2.99 2.31 -10.95
C THR A 77 1.92 2.60 -12.00
N ASP A 78 0.88 1.80 -12.05
CA ASP A 78 -0.17 1.87 -13.06
C ASP A 78 -1.49 2.27 -12.41
N LEU A 79 -2.00 3.40 -12.79
CA LEU A 79 -3.21 3.94 -12.19
C LEU A 79 -4.45 3.64 -13.03
#